data_4c95929936557be434d7e15e16863aa2
#
_entry.id   4c95929936557be434d7e15e16863aa2
#
_cell.length_a   1.000
_cell.length_b   1.000
_cell.length_c   1.000
_cell.angle_alpha   90.00
_cell.angle_beta   90.00
_cell.angle_gamma   90.00
#
_symmetry.space_group_name_H-M   'P 1'
#
loop_
_entity.id
_entity.type
_entity.pdbx_description
1 polymer ?
#
loop_
_entity_poly.entity_id
_entity_poly.type
_entity_poly.pdbx_seq_one_letter_code
_entity_poly.pdbx_strand_id
1 'polypeptide(L)'
;MILNLPAMKNTWSENFRERLIFALDGTGDLAGTISWVERLKDHVGMFKVGKEAFTRYGPEIVSRIRGFGGKVFLDLKFHDIPQTVAGAADVVVELGVAMFDMHALGGKMMLREAVLSAGKKAEELNIPKPVILAVTVLTSLNDYDLREMGFSSSVEDVVLSLARLAQDEGVAGVVASPRDIAAIRKVCGQDFIIAAPGIRGKDIAGDDQKRTLTAAEAIKFGADYLVVGRPIRLAADPVAEADRIVKEMSGRPAER
;
A
#
# COMPACT_ATOMS: atom_id res chain seq x y z
N MET A 1 -26.56 17.21 -0.32
CA MET A 1 -26.18 17.39 1.08
C MET A 1 -24.78 16.82 1.21
N ILE A 2 -23.75 17.69 1.16
CA ILE A 2 -22.33 17.28 1.22
C ILE A 2 -22.08 16.95 2.68
N LEU A 3 -21.87 15.66 2.99
CA LEU A 3 -21.42 15.22 4.31
C LEU A 3 -20.01 15.76 4.53
N ASN A 4 -19.90 16.81 5.35
CA ASN A 4 -18.63 17.28 5.90
C ASN A 4 -18.10 16.19 6.84
N LEU A 5 -17.35 15.22 6.30
CA LEU A 5 -16.54 14.35 7.12
C LEU A 5 -15.41 15.20 7.71
N PRO A 6 -15.20 15.18 9.02
CA PRO A 6 -14.08 15.90 9.62
C PRO A 6 -12.79 15.36 9.00
N ALA A 7 -11.99 16.27 8.43
CA ALA A 7 -10.63 15.95 8.00
C ALA A 7 -9.90 15.31 9.18
N MET A 8 -9.56 14.03 9.05
CA MET A 8 -8.62 13.40 9.99
C MET A 8 -7.32 14.19 9.85
N LYS A 9 -7.03 15.05 10.82
CA LYS A 9 -5.72 15.68 10.93
C LYS A 9 -4.71 14.53 10.98
N ASN A 10 -3.87 14.45 9.97
CA ASN A 10 -2.77 13.51 9.88
C ASN A 10 -1.75 13.81 10.99
N THR A 11 -2.05 13.40 12.21
CA THR A 11 -1.05 13.22 13.25
C THR A 11 -0.36 11.90 12.96
N TRP A 12 0.41 11.86 11.86
CA TRP A 12 1.29 10.73 11.62
C TRP A 12 2.19 10.59 12.83
N SER A 13 2.06 9.48 13.51
CA SER A 13 2.88 9.21 14.67
C SER A 13 4.36 9.32 14.25
N GLU A 14 5.19 9.91 15.10
CA GLU A 14 6.66 9.89 14.94
C GLU A 14 7.20 8.44 14.93
N ASN A 15 6.32 7.46 15.10
CA ASN A 15 6.66 6.05 15.04
C ASN A 15 6.74 5.57 13.59
N PHE A 16 7.91 5.73 12.99
CA PHE A 16 8.17 5.30 11.61
C PHE A 16 7.99 3.79 11.39
N ARG A 17 8.06 2.97 12.44
CA ARG A 17 7.75 1.54 12.37
C ARG A 17 6.33 1.30 11.86
N GLU A 18 5.33 2.06 12.33
CA GLU A 18 3.94 1.93 11.89
C GLU A 18 3.74 2.24 10.39
N ARG A 19 4.71 2.90 9.77
CA ARG A 19 4.73 3.29 8.36
C ARG A 19 5.50 2.31 7.46
N LEU A 20 6.19 1.32 8.04
CA LEU A 20 6.88 0.26 7.31
C LEU A 20 5.95 -0.93 7.12
N ILE A 21 5.72 -1.36 5.87
CA ILE A 21 4.90 -2.50 5.51
C ILE A 21 5.81 -3.58 4.94
N PHE A 22 5.82 -4.77 5.53
CA PHE A 22 6.58 -5.90 5.02
C PHE A 22 5.74 -6.72 4.03
N ALA A 23 6.26 -6.94 2.81
CA ALA A 23 5.58 -7.76 1.79
C ALA A 23 5.90 -9.24 1.97
N LEU A 24 4.86 -10.05 2.21
CA LEU A 24 4.95 -11.50 2.41
C LEU A 24 5.04 -12.32 1.10
N ASP A 25 5.49 -11.70 0.02
CA ASP A 25 5.64 -12.37 -1.27
C ASP A 25 6.87 -13.30 -1.25
N GLY A 26 6.74 -14.53 -1.75
CA GLY A 26 7.83 -15.50 -1.84
C GLY A 26 8.35 -16.00 -0.48
N THR A 27 7.50 -16.09 0.54
CA THR A 27 7.85 -16.54 1.90
C THR A 27 7.68 -18.04 2.14
N GLY A 28 7.40 -18.82 1.08
CA GLY A 28 7.30 -20.27 1.13
C GLY A 28 5.87 -20.78 1.35
N ASP A 29 5.69 -21.79 2.18
CA ASP A 29 4.39 -22.32 2.59
C ASP A 29 3.73 -21.45 3.68
N LEU A 30 2.53 -21.81 4.11
CA LEU A 30 1.80 -21.05 5.13
C LEU A 30 2.58 -20.95 6.45
N ALA A 31 3.20 -22.05 6.89
CA ALA A 31 3.98 -22.08 8.12
C ALA A 31 5.21 -21.15 8.04
N GLY A 32 5.93 -21.20 6.92
CA GLY A 32 7.04 -20.30 6.63
C GLY A 32 6.60 -18.84 6.57
N THR A 33 5.44 -18.56 5.95
CA THR A 33 4.86 -17.21 5.89
C THR A 33 4.52 -16.69 7.30
N ILE A 34 3.94 -17.51 8.15
CA ILE A 34 3.60 -17.12 9.53
C ILE A 34 4.86 -16.95 10.40
N SER A 35 5.90 -17.75 10.19
CA SER A 35 7.20 -17.54 10.86
C SER A 35 7.78 -16.15 10.58
N TRP A 36 7.60 -15.60 9.37
CA TRP A 36 7.97 -14.22 9.06
C TRP A 36 7.15 -13.19 9.86
N VAL A 37 5.85 -13.47 10.05
CA VAL A 37 4.98 -12.60 10.88
C VAL A 37 5.43 -12.59 12.33
N GLU A 38 5.66 -13.75 12.92
CA GLU A 38 6.16 -13.87 14.31
C GLU A 38 7.47 -13.12 14.51
N ARG A 39 8.39 -13.26 13.55
CA ARG A 39 9.72 -12.65 13.61
C ARG A 39 9.69 -11.13 13.47
N LEU A 40 8.78 -10.56 12.65
CA LEU A 40 8.79 -9.16 12.28
C LEU A 40 7.66 -8.32 12.88
N LYS A 41 6.69 -8.89 13.60
CA LYS A 41 5.52 -8.18 14.12
C LYS A 41 5.82 -6.96 14.99
N ASP A 42 6.96 -6.99 15.66
CA ASP A 42 7.40 -5.89 16.54
C ASP A 42 8.34 -4.90 15.82
N HIS A 43 8.69 -5.16 14.55
CA HIS A 43 9.65 -4.39 13.75
C HIS A 43 9.03 -3.70 12.54
N VAL A 44 7.79 -4.07 12.18
CA VAL A 44 7.03 -3.45 11.08
C VAL A 44 5.63 -3.07 11.55
N GLY A 45 5.00 -2.11 10.89
CA GLY A 45 3.64 -1.67 11.23
C GLY A 45 2.55 -2.57 10.64
N MET A 46 2.84 -3.24 9.51
CA MET A 46 1.83 -3.99 8.77
C MET A 46 2.46 -5.05 7.87
N PHE A 47 1.70 -6.09 7.55
CA PHE A 47 2.07 -7.15 6.61
C PHE A 47 1.22 -7.05 5.35
N LYS A 48 1.87 -6.95 4.18
CA LYS A 48 1.17 -6.99 2.90
C LYS A 48 0.97 -8.42 2.43
N VAL A 49 -0.27 -8.81 2.26
CA VAL A 49 -0.69 -10.07 1.63
C VAL A 49 -1.01 -9.78 0.18
N GLY A 50 -0.12 -10.17 -0.73
CA GLY A 50 -0.29 -10.02 -2.17
C GLY A 50 -1.09 -11.13 -2.80
N LYS A 51 -1.32 -11.02 -4.13
CA LYS A 51 -2.11 -11.98 -4.93
C LYS A 51 -1.61 -13.42 -4.78
N GLU A 52 -0.28 -13.63 -4.82
CA GLU A 52 0.31 -14.98 -4.71
C GLU A 52 -0.11 -15.65 -3.40
N ALA A 53 0.16 -15.01 -2.27
CA ALA A 53 -0.12 -15.55 -0.96
C ALA A 53 -1.63 -15.75 -0.74
N PHE A 54 -2.45 -14.78 -1.14
CA PHE A 54 -3.90 -14.90 -1.00
C PHE A 54 -4.50 -15.98 -1.92
N THR A 55 -4.02 -16.11 -3.17
CA THR A 55 -4.48 -17.17 -4.07
C THR A 55 -4.14 -18.55 -3.55
N ARG A 56 -2.99 -18.69 -2.86
CA ARG A 56 -2.52 -19.96 -2.30
C ARG A 56 -3.24 -20.36 -1.01
N TYR A 57 -3.51 -19.40 -0.13
CA TYR A 57 -3.98 -19.68 1.23
C TYR A 57 -5.38 -19.14 1.54
N GLY A 58 -5.96 -18.34 0.64
CA GLY A 58 -7.26 -17.72 0.84
C GLY A 58 -7.31 -16.81 2.07
N PRO A 59 -8.51 -16.63 2.65
CA PRO A 59 -8.70 -15.79 3.84
C PRO A 59 -7.97 -16.29 5.10
N GLU A 60 -7.56 -17.56 5.14
CA GLU A 60 -6.86 -18.14 6.30
C GLU A 60 -5.59 -17.34 6.63
N ILE A 61 -4.82 -16.90 5.62
CA ILE A 61 -3.60 -16.12 5.86
C ILE A 61 -3.87 -14.84 6.62
N VAL A 62 -4.98 -14.15 6.33
CA VAL A 62 -5.38 -12.91 7.02
C VAL A 62 -5.68 -13.20 8.48
N SER A 63 -6.48 -14.24 8.74
CA SER A 63 -6.86 -14.66 10.09
C SER A 63 -5.63 -15.06 10.91
N ARG A 64 -4.68 -15.77 10.33
CA ARG A 64 -3.42 -16.18 10.99
C ARG A 64 -2.58 -14.96 11.36
N ILE A 65 -2.33 -14.03 10.42
CA ILE A 65 -1.55 -12.82 10.70
C ILE A 65 -2.17 -12.02 11.85
N ARG A 66 -3.50 -11.83 11.81
CA ARG A 66 -4.24 -11.12 12.86
C ARG A 66 -4.18 -11.84 14.20
N GLY A 67 -4.21 -13.17 14.20
CA GLY A 67 -4.06 -14.00 15.42
C GLY A 67 -2.72 -13.78 16.12
N PHE A 68 -1.67 -13.39 15.41
CA PHE A 68 -0.38 -12.98 15.96
C PHE A 68 -0.29 -11.47 16.30
N GLY A 69 -1.40 -10.72 16.19
CA GLY A 69 -1.46 -9.28 16.45
C GLY A 69 -0.99 -8.41 15.29
N GLY A 70 -0.68 -9.00 14.12
CA GLY A 70 -0.26 -8.26 12.93
C GLY A 70 -1.41 -7.56 12.23
N LYS A 71 -1.20 -6.33 11.75
CA LYS A 71 -2.11 -5.62 10.84
C LYS A 71 -1.88 -6.11 9.41
N VAL A 72 -2.94 -6.19 8.59
CA VAL A 72 -2.87 -6.67 7.20
C VAL A 72 -3.19 -5.54 6.22
N PHE A 73 -2.31 -5.37 5.23
CA PHE A 73 -2.61 -4.72 3.96
C PHE A 73 -2.91 -5.79 2.91
N LEU A 74 -4.17 -5.90 2.49
CA LEU A 74 -4.60 -6.86 1.47
C LEU A 74 -4.43 -6.23 0.08
N ASP A 75 -3.35 -6.62 -0.62
CA ASP A 75 -2.91 -6.06 -1.90
C ASP A 75 -3.36 -6.95 -3.06
N LEU A 76 -4.69 -6.96 -3.34
CA LEU A 76 -5.29 -7.75 -4.41
C LEU A 76 -5.58 -6.93 -5.67
N LYS A 77 -5.52 -5.60 -5.57
CA LYS A 77 -5.75 -4.68 -6.69
C LYS A 77 -7.08 -4.96 -7.39
N PHE A 78 -8.19 -4.87 -6.64
CA PHE A 78 -9.53 -5.12 -7.17
C PHE A 78 -9.81 -4.26 -8.40
N HIS A 79 -10.32 -4.88 -9.45
CA HIS A 79 -10.64 -4.21 -10.70
C HIS A 79 -11.74 -4.99 -11.42
N ASP A 80 -12.96 -4.52 -11.29
CA ASP A 80 -14.15 -5.13 -11.87
C ASP A 80 -15.28 -4.08 -11.95
N ILE A 81 -16.48 -4.48 -12.38
CA ILE A 81 -17.65 -3.60 -12.34
C ILE A 81 -17.95 -3.14 -10.90
N PRO A 82 -18.58 -1.97 -10.72
CA PRO A 82 -18.74 -1.33 -9.40
C PRO A 82 -19.32 -2.24 -8.33
N GLN A 83 -20.40 -2.97 -8.66
CA GLN A 83 -21.09 -3.85 -7.69
C GLN A 83 -20.21 -5.01 -7.23
N THR A 84 -19.40 -5.59 -8.12
CA THR A 84 -18.49 -6.69 -7.77
C THR A 84 -17.40 -6.21 -6.79
N VAL A 85 -16.82 -5.03 -7.05
CA VAL A 85 -15.78 -4.48 -6.16
C VAL A 85 -16.37 -4.02 -4.83
N ALA A 86 -17.60 -3.47 -4.82
CA ALA A 86 -18.31 -3.13 -3.60
C ALA A 86 -18.55 -4.37 -2.71
N GLY A 87 -19.03 -5.48 -3.30
CA GLY A 87 -19.18 -6.74 -2.58
C GLY A 87 -17.86 -7.32 -2.06
N ALA A 88 -16.79 -7.22 -2.85
CA ALA A 88 -15.46 -7.61 -2.39
C ALA A 88 -14.97 -6.74 -1.22
N ALA A 89 -15.24 -5.43 -1.26
CA ALA A 89 -14.90 -4.50 -0.18
C ALA A 89 -15.61 -4.86 1.15
N ASP A 90 -16.90 -5.26 1.10
CA ASP A 90 -17.62 -5.73 2.28
C ASP A 90 -16.92 -6.93 2.93
N VAL A 91 -16.59 -7.95 2.13
CA VAL A 91 -15.89 -9.15 2.63
C VAL A 91 -14.51 -8.79 3.21
N VAL A 92 -13.79 -7.87 2.58
CA VAL A 92 -12.48 -7.42 3.07
C VAL A 92 -12.60 -6.73 4.43
N VAL A 93 -13.67 -5.95 4.65
CA VAL A 93 -13.96 -5.34 5.97
C VAL A 93 -14.26 -6.43 7.01
N GLU A 94 -15.05 -7.46 6.66
CA GLU A 94 -15.34 -8.60 7.52
C GLU A 94 -14.07 -9.39 7.91
N LEU A 95 -13.11 -9.51 7.00
CA LEU A 95 -11.81 -10.11 7.29
C LEU A 95 -10.98 -9.27 8.29
N GLY A 96 -11.37 -8.01 8.55
CA GLY A 96 -10.73 -7.13 9.51
C GLY A 96 -9.33 -6.69 9.09
N VAL A 97 -9.09 -6.49 7.81
CA VAL A 97 -7.82 -5.92 7.32
C VAL A 97 -7.73 -4.43 7.68
N ALA A 98 -6.52 -3.94 7.87
CA ALA A 98 -6.27 -2.54 8.17
C ALA A 98 -6.22 -1.67 6.90
N MET A 99 -5.88 -2.27 5.76
CA MET A 99 -5.72 -1.60 4.48
C MET A 99 -6.01 -2.55 3.32
N PHE A 100 -6.58 -2.05 2.22
CA PHE A 100 -6.67 -2.78 0.95
C PHE A 100 -6.60 -1.84 -0.25
N ASP A 101 -6.44 -2.40 -1.44
CA ASP A 101 -6.31 -1.62 -2.66
C ASP A 101 -7.21 -2.10 -3.82
N MET A 102 -7.48 -1.17 -4.73
CA MET A 102 -8.18 -1.37 -5.99
C MET A 102 -7.56 -0.51 -7.09
N HIS A 103 -7.77 -0.84 -8.36
CA HIS A 103 -7.26 -0.03 -9.46
C HIS A 103 -8.07 1.25 -9.70
N ALA A 104 -7.40 2.41 -9.80
CA ALA A 104 -8.05 3.66 -10.19
C ALA A 104 -8.64 3.61 -11.62
N LEU A 105 -8.07 2.78 -12.50
CA LEU A 105 -8.57 2.54 -13.86
C LEU A 105 -9.97 1.90 -13.91
N GLY A 106 -10.48 1.38 -12.80
CA GLY A 106 -11.88 0.93 -12.70
C GLY A 106 -12.91 2.06 -12.80
N GLY A 107 -12.45 3.32 -12.74
CA GLY A 107 -13.27 4.51 -12.93
C GLY A 107 -14.04 4.93 -11.68
N LYS A 108 -14.65 6.12 -11.77
CA LYS A 108 -15.25 6.81 -10.63
C LYS A 108 -16.35 6.01 -9.92
N MET A 109 -17.21 5.31 -10.66
CA MET A 109 -18.31 4.55 -10.05
C MET A 109 -17.79 3.37 -9.22
N MET A 110 -16.78 2.62 -9.73
CA MET A 110 -16.17 1.52 -9.01
C MET A 110 -15.51 2.01 -7.71
N LEU A 111 -14.75 3.10 -7.78
CA LEU A 111 -14.08 3.68 -6.61
C LEU A 111 -15.09 4.13 -5.55
N ARG A 112 -16.12 4.87 -5.96
CA ARG A 112 -17.18 5.38 -5.07
C ARG A 112 -17.94 4.26 -4.38
N GLU A 113 -18.43 3.28 -5.14
CA GLU A 113 -19.22 2.17 -4.58
C GLU A 113 -18.40 1.34 -3.58
N ALA A 114 -17.12 1.07 -3.87
CA ALA A 114 -16.25 0.38 -2.94
C ALA A 114 -16.01 1.16 -1.64
N VAL A 115 -15.82 2.49 -1.73
CA VAL A 115 -15.61 3.37 -0.54
C VAL A 115 -16.87 3.42 0.31
N LEU A 116 -18.06 3.55 -0.31
CA LEU A 116 -19.35 3.60 0.38
C LEU A 116 -19.68 2.26 1.05
N SER A 117 -19.50 1.14 0.33
CA SER A 117 -19.78 -0.21 0.84
C SER A 117 -18.88 -0.53 2.03
N ALA A 118 -17.57 -0.34 1.90
CA ALA A 118 -16.63 -0.55 3.00
C ALA A 118 -16.93 0.33 4.23
N GLY A 119 -17.35 1.58 4.01
CA GLY A 119 -17.74 2.48 5.10
C GLY A 119 -18.96 1.96 5.85
N LYS A 120 -20.02 1.63 5.10
CA LYS A 120 -21.26 1.08 5.65
C LYS A 120 -21.02 -0.23 6.42
N LYS A 121 -20.24 -1.15 5.84
CA LYS A 121 -19.92 -2.43 6.46
C LYS A 121 -19.13 -2.23 7.77
N ALA A 122 -18.17 -1.32 7.80
CA ALA A 122 -17.40 -1.01 9.00
C ALA A 122 -18.31 -0.44 10.13
N GLU A 123 -19.27 0.42 9.78
CA GLU A 123 -20.28 0.92 10.70
C GLU A 123 -21.18 -0.20 11.23
N GLU A 124 -21.70 -1.08 10.36
CA GLU A 124 -22.51 -2.24 10.73
C GLU A 124 -21.80 -3.16 11.74
N LEU A 125 -20.50 -3.37 11.55
CA LEU A 125 -19.68 -4.23 12.41
C LEU A 125 -19.10 -3.49 13.62
N ASN A 126 -19.31 -2.18 13.73
CA ASN A 126 -18.72 -1.31 14.75
C ASN A 126 -17.18 -1.47 14.87
N ILE A 127 -16.51 -1.47 13.72
CA ILE A 127 -15.04 -1.55 13.62
C ILE A 127 -14.48 -0.36 12.82
N PRO A 128 -13.19 -0.03 12.96
CA PRO A 128 -12.57 1.00 12.15
C PRO A 128 -12.64 0.67 10.65
N LYS A 129 -13.00 1.67 9.84
CA LYS A 129 -12.95 1.55 8.38
C LYS A 129 -11.50 1.32 7.95
N PRO A 130 -11.20 0.32 7.11
CA PRO A 130 -9.86 0.13 6.57
C PRO A 130 -9.43 1.32 5.70
N VAL A 131 -8.12 1.54 5.61
CA VAL A 131 -7.55 2.48 4.64
C VAL A 131 -7.71 1.89 3.23
N ILE A 132 -8.37 2.64 2.35
CA ILE A 132 -8.59 2.22 0.96
C ILE A 132 -7.62 3.01 0.08
N LEU A 133 -6.81 2.28 -0.72
CA LEU A 133 -5.85 2.87 -1.64
C LEU A 133 -6.25 2.57 -3.09
N ALA A 134 -5.99 3.53 -3.98
CA ALA A 134 -6.13 3.30 -5.42
C ALA A 134 -4.76 3.10 -6.08
N VAL A 135 -4.59 2.02 -6.81
CA VAL A 135 -3.40 1.79 -7.64
C VAL A 135 -3.52 2.65 -8.88
N THR A 136 -2.54 3.50 -9.13
CA THR A 136 -2.50 4.38 -10.31
C THR A 136 -2.01 3.61 -11.54
N VAL A 137 -0.77 3.81 -11.96
CA VAL A 137 -0.12 3.06 -13.04
C VAL A 137 0.86 2.07 -12.41
N LEU A 138 0.88 0.83 -12.89
CA LEU A 138 1.82 -0.18 -12.40
C LEU A 138 3.26 0.25 -12.68
N THR A 139 4.15 0.06 -11.71
CA THR A 139 5.55 0.50 -11.78
C THR A 139 6.38 -0.17 -12.88
N SER A 140 5.86 -1.25 -13.45
CA SER A 140 6.46 -1.95 -14.61
C SER A 140 6.18 -1.28 -15.94
N LEU A 141 5.17 -0.41 -16.02
CA LEU A 141 4.74 0.26 -17.25
C LEU A 141 5.51 1.58 -17.48
N ASN A 142 5.76 1.89 -18.74
CA ASN A 142 6.36 3.13 -19.20
C ASN A 142 5.48 3.80 -20.27
N ASP A 143 5.89 4.97 -20.79
CA ASP A 143 5.12 5.72 -21.79
C ASP A 143 4.87 4.94 -23.10
N TYR A 144 5.80 4.04 -23.47
CA TYR A 144 5.61 3.19 -24.64
C TYR A 144 4.47 2.18 -24.41
N ASP A 145 4.49 1.50 -23.27
CA ASP A 145 3.45 0.54 -22.89
C ASP A 145 2.07 1.19 -22.82
N LEU A 146 1.99 2.41 -22.26
CA LEU A 146 0.72 3.17 -22.21
C LEU A 146 0.20 3.54 -23.61
N ARG A 147 1.11 3.92 -24.52
CA ARG A 147 0.69 4.19 -25.92
C ARG A 147 0.16 2.96 -26.61
N GLU A 148 0.78 1.79 -26.43
CA GLU A 148 0.25 0.52 -26.96
C GLU A 148 -1.10 0.16 -26.38
N MET A 149 -1.40 0.56 -25.15
CA MET A 149 -2.71 0.42 -24.50
C MET A 149 -3.74 1.47 -24.96
N GLY A 150 -3.35 2.41 -25.83
CA GLY A 150 -4.23 3.45 -26.36
C GLY A 150 -4.25 4.76 -25.58
N PHE A 151 -3.38 4.96 -24.59
CA PHE A 151 -3.24 6.25 -23.91
C PHE A 151 -2.37 7.21 -24.74
N SER A 152 -2.81 8.46 -24.86
CA SER A 152 -2.04 9.53 -25.54
C SER A 152 -1.16 10.34 -24.58
N SER A 153 -1.43 10.26 -23.26
CA SER A 153 -0.75 11.01 -22.22
C SER A 153 0.48 10.27 -21.69
N SER A 154 1.39 11.02 -21.05
CA SER A 154 2.54 10.42 -20.35
C SER A 154 2.11 9.61 -19.13
N VAL A 155 2.98 8.72 -18.64
CA VAL A 155 2.74 7.98 -17.37
C VAL A 155 2.46 8.95 -16.23
N GLU A 156 3.22 10.05 -16.12
CA GLU A 156 3.04 11.05 -15.07
C GLU A 156 1.65 11.70 -15.14
N ASP A 157 1.20 12.13 -16.32
CA ASP A 157 -0.12 12.76 -16.49
C ASP A 157 -1.26 11.79 -16.13
N VAL A 158 -1.13 10.51 -16.53
CA VAL A 158 -2.11 9.48 -16.21
C VAL A 158 -2.12 9.21 -14.69
N VAL A 159 -0.96 9.09 -14.05
CA VAL A 159 -0.84 8.92 -12.59
C VAL A 159 -1.53 10.06 -11.85
N LEU A 160 -1.26 11.32 -12.23
CA LEU A 160 -1.85 12.48 -11.56
C LEU A 160 -3.36 12.56 -11.78
N SER A 161 -3.84 12.23 -12.97
CA SER A 161 -5.28 12.19 -13.28
C SER A 161 -5.99 11.12 -12.46
N LEU A 162 -5.40 9.93 -12.35
CA LEU A 162 -5.95 8.82 -11.56
C LEU A 162 -5.90 9.10 -10.05
N ALA A 163 -4.86 9.77 -9.56
CA ALA A 163 -4.76 10.16 -8.15
C ALA A 163 -5.86 11.17 -7.77
N ARG A 164 -6.11 12.19 -8.62
CA ARG A 164 -7.21 13.13 -8.44
C ARG A 164 -8.57 12.45 -8.49
N LEU A 165 -8.79 11.58 -9.49
CA LEU A 165 -10.03 10.81 -9.61
C LEU A 165 -10.30 10.02 -8.32
N ALA A 166 -9.28 9.33 -7.77
CA ALA A 166 -9.40 8.58 -6.53
C ALA A 166 -9.76 9.49 -5.34
N GLN A 167 -9.09 10.64 -5.22
CA GLN A 167 -9.36 11.63 -4.17
C GLN A 167 -10.80 12.17 -4.25
N ASP A 168 -11.27 12.53 -5.45
CA ASP A 168 -12.61 13.06 -5.70
C ASP A 168 -13.71 12.04 -5.32
N GLU A 169 -13.43 10.75 -5.43
CA GLU A 169 -14.36 9.68 -5.07
C GLU A 169 -14.19 9.18 -3.61
N GLY A 170 -13.42 9.90 -2.78
CA GLY A 170 -13.28 9.64 -1.34
C GLY A 170 -12.35 8.48 -1.00
N VAL A 171 -11.51 8.03 -1.93
CA VAL A 171 -10.43 7.09 -1.64
C VAL A 171 -9.38 7.77 -0.77
N ALA A 172 -8.89 7.08 0.26
CA ALA A 172 -7.99 7.67 1.25
C ALA A 172 -6.60 8.00 0.71
N GLY A 173 -6.16 7.33 -0.37
CA GLY A 173 -4.84 7.54 -0.93
C GLY A 173 -4.54 6.63 -2.12
N VAL A 174 -3.27 6.57 -2.50
CA VAL A 174 -2.80 5.79 -3.65
C VAL A 174 -1.64 4.87 -3.31
N VAL A 175 -1.51 3.80 -4.11
CA VAL A 175 -0.24 3.08 -4.30
C VAL A 175 0.42 3.66 -5.54
N ALA A 176 1.60 4.23 -5.39
CA ALA A 176 2.29 4.94 -6.46
C ALA A 176 3.80 4.68 -6.47
N SER A 177 4.41 4.81 -7.64
CA SER A 177 5.87 4.72 -7.78
C SER A 177 6.57 5.78 -6.92
N PRO A 178 7.75 5.48 -6.35
CA PRO A 178 8.56 6.46 -5.66
C PRO A 178 8.82 7.76 -6.45
N ARG A 179 8.82 7.71 -7.78
CA ARG A 179 9.01 8.89 -8.64
C ARG A 179 7.84 9.85 -8.64
N ASP A 180 6.63 9.33 -8.44
CA ASP A 180 5.41 10.10 -8.58
C ASP A 180 5.02 10.79 -7.27
N ILE A 181 5.67 10.45 -6.14
CA ILE A 181 5.33 10.91 -4.79
C ILE A 181 5.24 12.43 -4.73
N ALA A 182 6.29 13.13 -5.16
CA ALA A 182 6.34 14.60 -5.05
C ALA A 182 5.27 15.29 -5.91
N ALA A 183 5.01 14.76 -7.11
CA ALA A 183 3.99 15.28 -8.02
C ALA A 183 2.58 15.03 -7.48
N ILE A 184 2.30 13.81 -6.97
CA ILE A 184 1.02 13.48 -6.33
C ILE A 184 0.81 14.37 -5.10
N ARG A 185 1.83 14.53 -4.24
CA ARG A 185 1.75 15.36 -3.04
C ARG A 185 1.41 16.81 -3.37
N LYS A 186 2.01 17.35 -4.43
CA LYS A 186 1.72 18.73 -4.91
C LYS A 186 0.28 18.89 -5.37
N VAL A 187 -0.31 17.85 -5.96
CA VAL A 187 -1.65 17.88 -6.58
C VAL A 187 -2.75 17.54 -5.59
N CYS A 188 -2.54 16.52 -4.75
CA CYS A 188 -3.56 15.97 -3.85
C CYS A 188 -3.43 16.48 -2.40
N GLY A 189 -2.36 17.23 -2.08
CA GLY A 189 -2.17 17.78 -0.73
C GLY A 189 -1.57 16.80 0.27
N GLN A 190 -1.46 17.24 1.54
CA GLN A 190 -0.74 16.50 2.59
C GLN A 190 -1.56 15.39 3.23
N ASP A 191 -2.89 15.47 3.17
CA ASP A 191 -3.78 14.50 3.83
C ASP A 191 -4.06 13.26 2.97
N PHE A 192 -3.70 13.29 1.69
CA PHE A 192 -3.88 12.17 0.77
C PHE A 192 -2.76 11.14 0.94
N ILE A 193 -3.09 9.92 1.33
CA ILE A 193 -2.12 8.87 1.66
C ILE A 193 -1.34 8.39 0.42
N ILE A 194 -0.03 8.25 0.54
CA ILE A 194 0.83 7.68 -0.50
C ILE A 194 1.58 6.47 0.07
N ALA A 195 1.24 5.27 -0.40
CA ALA A 195 1.98 4.05 -0.15
C ALA A 195 2.93 3.76 -1.31
N ALA A 196 4.23 3.73 -1.03
CA ALA A 196 5.26 3.57 -2.05
C ALA A 196 5.93 2.18 -1.97
N PRO A 197 5.71 1.31 -2.97
CA PRO A 197 6.49 0.08 -3.13
C PRO A 197 7.82 0.36 -3.82
N GLY A 198 8.71 -0.64 -3.86
CA GLY A 198 9.96 -0.55 -4.64
C GLY A 198 11.06 0.26 -3.97
N ILE A 199 10.99 0.41 -2.65
CA ILE A 199 12.05 1.03 -1.85
C ILE A 199 13.24 0.08 -1.75
N ARG A 200 14.46 0.61 -1.92
CA ARG A 200 15.70 -0.18 -1.90
C ARG A 200 16.87 0.60 -1.34
N GLY A 201 17.83 -0.12 -0.74
CA GLY A 201 19.15 0.43 -0.44
C GLY A 201 19.96 0.69 -1.74
N LYS A 202 21.03 1.47 -1.63
CA LYS A 202 21.86 1.91 -2.78
C LYS A 202 22.60 0.77 -3.52
N ASP A 203 22.66 -0.46 -2.98
CA ASP A 203 23.66 -1.46 -3.36
C ASP A 203 23.11 -2.84 -3.83
N ILE A 204 21.90 -2.93 -4.38
CA ILE A 204 21.41 -4.21 -4.91
C ILE A 204 21.61 -4.28 -6.40
N ALA A 205 22.72 -4.93 -6.83
CA ALA A 205 22.99 -5.23 -8.23
C ALA A 205 22.07 -6.36 -8.75
N GLY A 206 21.48 -6.20 -9.94
CA GLY A 206 20.78 -7.25 -10.67
C GLY A 206 19.25 -7.26 -10.55
N ASP A 207 18.60 -6.13 -10.28
CA ASP A 207 17.17 -6.04 -10.10
C ASP A 207 16.40 -5.46 -11.31
N ASP A 208 15.20 -6.00 -11.57
CA ASP A 208 14.28 -5.62 -12.66
C ASP A 208 13.78 -4.16 -12.56
N GLN A 209 13.95 -3.50 -11.40
CA GLN A 209 13.49 -2.13 -11.18
C GLN A 209 14.63 -1.13 -11.31
N LYS A 210 14.74 -0.52 -12.47
CA LYS A 210 15.78 0.47 -12.83
C LYS A 210 15.71 1.82 -12.07
N ARG A 211 14.78 1.99 -11.09
CA ARG A 211 14.43 3.34 -10.57
C ARG A 211 13.96 3.25 -9.11
N THR A 212 14.90 3.09 -8.19
CA THR A 212 14.60 2.97 -6.75
C THR A 212 14.98 4.24 -5.99
N LEU A 213 14.23 4.55 -4.94
CA LEU A 213 14.59 5.52 -3.91
C LEU A 213 14.97 4.81 -2.63
N THR A 214 15.82 5.46 -1.82
CA THR A 214 16.06 5.08 -0.43
C THR A 214 14.82 5.35 0.42
N ALA A 215 14.73 4.74 1.61
CA ALA A 215 13.63 4.97 2.53
C ALA A 215 13.57 6.45 2.98
N ALA A 216 14.72 7.05 3.27
CA ALA A 216 14.81 8.46 3.64
C ALA A 216 14.32 9.40 2.52
N GLU A 217 14.72 9.14 1.27
CA GLU A 217 14.29 9.95 0.14
C GLU A 217 12.78 9.85 -0.10
N ALA A 218 12.20 8.65 -0.04
CA ALA A 218 10.77 8.44 -0.23
C ALA A 218 9.95 9.19 0.84
N ILE A 219 10.36 9.13 2.10
CA ILE A 219 9.73 9.88 3.20
C ILE A 219 9.89 11.39 2.97
N LYS A 220 11.07 11.85 2.60
CA LYS A 220 11.35 13.27 2.30
C LYS A 220 10.47 13.80 1.16
N PHE A 221 10.20 12.99 0.14
CA PHE A 221 9.29 13.35 -0.95
C PHE A 221 7.81 13.28 -0.57
N GLY A 222 7.49 12.73 0.59
CA GLY A 222 6.13 12.76 1.13
C GLY A 222 5.40 11.41 1.11
N ALA A 223 6.09 10.26 0.98
CA ALA A 223 5.45 8.96 1.19
C ALA A 223 4.99 8.81 2.64
N ASP A 224 3.80 8.24 2.83
CA ASP A 224 3.25 7.94 4.16
C ASP A 224 3.61 6.52 4.60
N TYR A 225 3.54 5.58 3.69
CA TYR A 225 3.91 4.18 3.91
C TYR A 225 4.95 3.72 2.89
N LEU A 226 5.88 2.88 3.35
CA LEU A 226 6.85 2.19 2.50
C LEU A 226 6.55 0.69 2.50
N VAL A 227 6.41 0.11 1.30
CA VAL A 227 6.22 -1.34 1.13
C VAL A 227 7.55 -1.96 0.73
N VAL A 228 8.11 -2.78 1.63
CA VAL A 228 9.42 -3.40 1.47
C VAL A 228 9.29 -4.92 1.55
N GLY A 229 9.82 -5.62 0.56
CA GLY A 229 9.83 -7.09 0.50
C GLY A 229 11.25 -7.63 0.50
N ARG A 230 11.83 -7.82 -0.71
CA ARG A 230 13.15 -8.42 -0.93
C ARG A 230 14.29 -7.86 -0.05
N PRO A 231 14.43 -6.56 0.17
CA PRO A 231 15.50 -6.03 1.03
C PRO A 231 15.50 -6.63 2.43
N ILE A 232 14.34 -6.75 3.07
CA ILE A 232 14.21 -7.37 4.38
C ILE A 232 14.33 -8.89 4.28
N ARG A 233 13.61 -9.51 3.34
CA ARG A 233 13.53 -10.97 3.21
C ARG A 233 14.87 -11.64 2.88
N LEU A 234 15.72 -10.97 2.10
CA LEU A 234 17.02 -11.52 1.67
C LEU A 234 18.20 -11.06 2.55
N ALA A 235 17.95 -10.24 3.56
CA ALA A 235 18.99 -9.82 4.50
C ALA A 235 19.49 -10.99 5.34
N ALA A 236 20.76 -10.96 5.70
CA ALA A 236 21.34 -11.92 6.63
C ALA A 236 20.64 -11.90 8.00
N ASP A 237 20.25 -10.71 8.46
CA ASP A 237 19.37 -10.50 9.61
C ASP A 237 18.17 -9.59 9.19
N PRO A 238 17.00 -10.18 8.91
CA PRO A 238 15.80 -9.44 8.53
C PRO A 238 15.27 -8.48 9.60
N VAL A 239 15.46 -8.79 10.88
CA VAL A 239 15.04 -7.92 11.99
C VAL A 239 15.90 -6.66 12.00
N ALA A 240 17.23 -6.85 12.01
CA ALA A 240 18.17 -5.73 11.96
C ALA A 240 17.97 -4.86 10.71
N GLU A 241 17.63 -5.46 9.57
CA GLU A 241 17.36 -4.72 8.34
C GLU A 241 16.04 -3.92 8.41
N ALA A 242 14.98 -4.48 8.99
CA ALA A 242 13.73 -3.76 9.21
C ALA A 242 13.96 -2.53 10.12
N ASP A 243 14.67 -2.72 11.23
CA ASP A 243 15.01 -1.65 12.17
C ASP A 243 15.92 -0.57 11.53
N ARG A 244 16.88 -0.99 10.67
CA ARG A 244 17.71 -0.08 9.90
C ARG A 244 16.88 0.79 8.96
N ILE A 245 15.90 0.20 8.26
CA ILE A 245 14.99 0.93 7.37
C ILE A 245 14.15 1.92 8.16
N VAL A 246 13.58 1.52 9.30
CA VAL A 246 12.81 2.41 10.20
C VAL A 246 13.67 3.59 10.66
N LYS A 247 14.93 3.34 11.04
CA LYS A 247 15.89 4.38 11.44
C LYS A 247 16.18 5.32 10.27
N GLU A 248 16.40 4.80 9.07
CA GLU A 248 16.59 5.58 7.84
C GLU A 248 15.36 6.48 7.54
N MET A 249 14.13 5.95 7.67
CA MET A 249 12.90 6.73 7.53
C MET A 249 12.83 7.91 8.48
N SER A 250 13.36 7.78 9.69
CA SER A 250 13.38 8.84 10.70
C SER A 250 14.42 9.94 10.44
N GLY A 251 15.25 9.82 9.40
CA GLY A 251 16.34 10.72 9.11
C GLY A 251 17.52 10.61 10.07
N ARG A 252 17.53 9.61 10.98
CA ARG A 252 18.64 9.37 11.90
C ARG A 252 19.73 8.55 11.18
N PRO A 253 21.02 8.94 11.28
CA PRO A 253 22.09 8.16 10.65
C PRO A 253 22.13 6.74 11.26
N ALA A 254 22.38 5.74 10.40
CA ALA A 254 22.67 4.39 10.87
C ALA A 254 23.97 4.46 11.73
N GLU A 255 23.93 3.93 12.93
CA GLU A 255 25.15 3.71 13.69
C GLU A 255 26.01 2.68 12.93
N ARG A 256 27.28 3.02 12.69
CA ARG A 256 28.22 2.15 11.97
C ARG A 256 28.68 1.02 12.89
#